data_3bb6bb6cca15ce2ce33156fbfe832305
#
_entry.id   3bb6bb6cca15ce2ce33156fbfe832305
#
_cell.length_a   1.000
_cell.length_b   1.000
_cell.length_c   1.000
_cell.angle_alpha   90.00
_cell.angle_beta   90.00
_cell.angle_gamma   90.00
#
_symmetry.space_group_name_H-M   'P 1'
#
loop_
_entity.id
_entity.type
_entity.pdbx_description
1 polymer ?
#
loop_
_entity_poly.entity_id
_entity_poly.type
_entity_poly.pdbx_seq_one_letter_code
_entity_poly.pdbx_strand_id
1 'polypeptide(L)'
;MSSMSVEQKATYLKALFNNKRSEEPSFRLEMQLYGLDLEFLQWIYDGDRESDLVCDQRTTTIVRMIKDICDGTPLTPTAVKVLKNALNVVGFDEYIPVIVEEVETVEDKRLSFKPVKLVSSRTKESCYPYMRIREDPVLWQLRLFGQFMDRTMGGLPDRRVSFIPDAWQRKVLDSIDSNHSLLVVGALIHRSASAALICTRV
;
A
#
# COMPACT_ATOMS: atom_id res chain seq x y z
N MET A 1 15.58 -1.95 -23.93
CA MET A 1 14.49 -1.48 -23.06
C MET A 1 14.29 0.04 -23.05
N SER A 2 15.27 0.85 -23.40
CA SER A 2 15.15 2.34 -23.39
C SER A 2 14.15 2.94 -24.40
N SER A 3 13.76 2.20 -25.44
CA SER A 3 12.85 2.66 -26.50
C SER A 3 11.39 2.19 -26.34
N MET A 4 11.09 1.40 -25.32
CA MET A 4 9.74 0.84 -25.11
C MET A 4 8.87 1.83 -24.34
N SER A 5 7.57 1.91 -24.70
CA SER A 5 6.57 2.64 -23.90
C SER A 5 6.36 1.97 -22.53
N VAL A 6 5.73 2.68 -21.58
CA VAL A 6 5.42 2.13 -20.24
C VAL A 6 4.53 0.88 -20.36
N GLU A 7 3.53 0.91 -21.24
CA GLU A 7 2.63 -0.24 -21.50
C GLU A 7 3.38 -1.45 -22.06
N GLN A 8 4.30 -1.22 -23.01
CA GLN A 8 5.14 -2.29 -23.55
C GLN A 8 6.05 -2.89 -22.47
N LYS A 9 6.61 -2.06 -21.59
CA LYS A 9 7.41 -2.53 -20.45
C LYS A 9 6.58 -3.34 -19.47
N ALA A 10 5.36 -2.90 -19.16
CA ALA A 10 4.45 -3.63 -18.28
C ALA A 10 4.05 -4.99 -18.86
N THR A 11 3.75 -5.06 -20.17
CA THR A 11 3.46 -6.32 -20.87
C THR A 11 4.65 -7.27 -20.85
N TYR A 12 5.85 -6.75 -21.11
CA TYR A 12 7.09 -7.53 -21.06
C TYR A 12 7.36 -8.06 -19.65
N LEU A 13 7.14 -7.23 -18.63
CA LEU A 13 7.29 -7.62 -17.24
C LEU A 13 6.34 -8.78 -16.85
N LYS A 14 5.06 -8.70 -17.27
CA LYS A 14 4.09 -9.79 -17.06
C LYS A 14 4.54 -11.10 -17.71
N ALA A 15 5.13 -11.03 -18.90
CA ALA A 15 5.68 -12.21 -19.57
C ALA A 15 6.89 -12.81 -18.81
N LEU A 16 7.74 -11.96 -18.21
CA LEU A 16 8.87 -12.40 -17.41
C LEU A 16 8.43 -13.08 -16.11
N PHE A 17 7.34 -12.63 -15.47
CA PHE A 17 6.78 -13.27 -14.27
C PHE A 17 6.39 -14.73 -14.50
N ASN A 18 5.99 -15.07 -15.72
CA ASN A 18 5.62 -16.42 -16.10
C ASN A 18 6.84 -17.31 -16.46
N ASN A 19 8.05 -16.78 -16.36
CA ASN A 19 9.28 -17.52 -16.68
C ASN A 19 9.89 -18.16 -15.41
N LYS A 20 10.54 -19.34 -15.55
CA LYS A 20 11.20 -20.07 -14.45
C LYS A 20 12.20 -19.25 -13.65
N ARG A 21 12.82 -18.21 -14.23
CA ARG A 21 13.71 -17.28 -13.51
C ARG A 21 13.00 -16.47 -12.42
N SER A 22 11.67 -16.36 -12.46
CA SER A 22 10.88 -15.67 -11.43
C SER A 22 10.86 -16.43 -10.08
N GLU A 23 11.39 -17.66 -10.03
CA GLU A 23 11.51 -18.44 -8.80
C GLU A 23 12.66 -17.97 -7.90
N GLU A 24 13.65 -17.25 -8.44
CA GLU A 24 14.74 -16.69 -7.64
C GLU A 24 14.22 -15.45 -6.85
N PRO A 25 14.28 -15.46 -5.48
CA PRO A 25 13.70 -14.40 -4.67
C PRO A 25 14.24 -13.01 -4.99
N SER A 26 15.54 -12.89 -5.24
CA SER A 26 16.16 -11.59 -5.57
C SER A 26 15.69 -11.04 -6.91
N PHE A 27 15.51 -11.89 -7.90
CA PHE A 27 14.99 -11.50 -9.21
C PHE A 27 13.50 -11.15 -9.14
N ARG A 28 12.73 -11.91 -8.36
CA ARG A 28 11.31 -11.63 -8.12
C ARG A 28 11.12 -10.27 -7.45
N LEU A 29 11.88 -9.99 -6.39
CA LEU A 29 11.85 -8.69 -5.71
C LEU A 29 12.13 -7.54 -6.68
N GLU A 30 13.18 -7.67 -7.49
CA GLU A 30 13.55 -6.63 -8.46
C GLU A 30 12.47 -6.39 -9.52
N MET A 31 11.84 -7.46 -10.01
CA MET A 31 10.73 -7.36 -10.95
C MET A 31 9.50 -6.68 -10.33
N GLN A 32 9.17 -7.01 -9.08
CA GLN A 32 8.06 -6.40 -8.35
C GLN A 32 8.32 -4.90 -8.12
N LEU A 33 9.53 -4.53 -7.69
CA LEU A 33 9.93 -3.12 -7.54
C LEU A 33 9.90 -2.37 -8.87
N TYR A 34 10.32 -3.01 -9.96
CA TYR A 34 10.22 -2.39 -11.29
C TYR A 34 8.76 -2.23 -11.74
N GLY A 35 7.89 -3.18 -11.44
CA GLY A 35 6.45 -3.05 -11.67
C GLY A 35 5.85 -1.86 -10.92
N LEU A 36 6.19 -1.72 -9.65
CA LEU A 36 5.78 -0.57 -8.83
C LEU A 36 6.30 0.77 -9.41
N ASP A 37 7.54 0.79 -9.88
CA ASP A 37 8.13 1.97 -10.53
C ASP A 37 7.39 2.36 -11.81
N LEU A 38 6.95 1.37 -12.59
CA LEU A 38 6.15 1.61 -13.80
C LEU A 38 4.77 2.20 -13.50
N GLU A 39 4.11 1.79 -12.42
CA GLU A 39 2.83 2.38 -11.98
C GLU A 39 3.01 3.88 -11.65
N PHE A 40 4.06 4.23 -10.91
CA PHE A 40 4.38 5.63 -10.65
C PHE A 40 4.74 6.41 -11.91
N LEU A 41 5.54 5.84 -12.81
CA LEU A 41 5.88 6.48 -14.07
C LEU A 41 4.65 6.75 -14.94
N GLN A 42 3.71 5.80 -14.98
CA GLN A 42 2.44 5.98 -15.67
C GLN A 42 1.63 7.12 -15.05
N TRP A 43 1.51 7.14 -13.72
CA TRP A 43 0.79 8.20 -13.02
C TRP A 43 1.42 9.58 -13.20
N ILE A 44 2.76 9.67 -13.21
CA ILE A 44 3.49 10.90 -13.50
C ILE A 44 3.20 11.39 -14.93
N TYR A 45 3.14 10.46 -15.89
CA TYR A 45 2.83 10.79 -17.28
C TYR A 45 1.41 11.33 -17.46
N ASP A 46 0.44 10.71 -16.78
CA ASP A 46 -0.97 11.12 -16.84
C ASP A 46 -1.22 12.43 -16.06
N GLY A 47 -0.40 12.71 -15.04
CA GLY A 47 -0.43 13.95 -14.25
C GLY A 47 -1.62 14.02 -13.29
N ASP A 48 -2.00 15.24 -12.90
CA ASP A 48 -3.06 15.52 -11.92
C ASP A 48 -4.47 15.66 -12.55
N ARG A 49 -4.63 15.26 -13.81
CA ARG A 49 -5.88 15.41 -14.56
C ARG A 49 -6.89 14.33 -14.32
N GLU A 50 -6.54 13.35 -13.48
CA GLU A 50 -7.38 12.20 -13.22
C GLU A 50 -8.50 12.53 -12.22
N SER A 51 -9.62 11.82 -12.35
CA SER A 51 -10.71 11.90 -11.38
C SER A 51 -10.29 11.27 -10.04
N ASP A 52 -10.95 11.67 -8.96
CA ASP A 52 -10.72 11.11 -7.62
C ASP A 52 -10.84 9.56 -7.61
N LEU A 53 -11.78 9.01 -8.39
CA LEU A 53 -11.95 7.57 -8.54
C LEU A 53 -10.71 6.89 -9.13
N VAL A 54 -10.10 7.48 -10.15
CA VAL A 54 -8.87 6.93 -10.77
C VAL A 54 -7.69 7.06 -9.82
N CYS A 55 -7.58 8.16 -9.09
CA CYS A 55 -6.56 8.33 -8.03
C CYS A 55 -6.73 7.27 -6.94
N ASP A 56 -7.95 7.00 -6.48
CA ASP A 56 -8.25 5.94 -5.52
C ASP A 56 -7.84 4.55 -6.04
N GLN A 57 -8.15 4.24 -7.30
CA GLN A 57 -7.77 2.98 -7.93
C GLN A 57 -6.26 2.80 -8.03
N ARG A 58 -5.53 3.85 -8.43
CA ARG A 58 -4.07 3.83 -8.52
C ARG A 58 -3.43 3.67 -7.14
N THR A 59 -3.88 4.44 -6.16
CA THR A 59 -3.39 4.32 -4.78
C THR A 59 -3.65 2.91 -4.24
N THR A 60 -4.84 2.35 -4.46
CA THR A 60 -5.16 0.98 -4.08
C THR A 60 -4.22 -0.04 -4.72
N THR A 61 -3.94 0.12 -6.01
CA THR A 61 -3.02 -0.76 -6.75
C THR A 61 -1.62 -0.69 -6.17
N ILE A 62 -1.10 0.53 -5.94
CA ILE A 62 0.24 0.76 -5.40
C ILE A 62 0.37 0.17 -3.99
N VAL A 63 -0.59 0.45 -3.10
CA VAL A 63 -0.55 -0.04 -1.71
C VAL A 63 -0.64 -1.57 -1.67
N ARG A 64 -1.46 -2.18 -2.52
CA ARG A 64 -1.55 -3.64 -2.65
C ARG A 64 -0.24 -4.24 -3.16
N MET A 65 0.38 -3.65 -4.19
CA MET A 65 1.69 -4.10 -4.68
C MET A 65 2.77 -4.02 -3.60
N ILE A 66 2.78 -2.96 -2.80
CA ILE A 66 3.72 -2.81 -1.68
C ILE A 66 3.51 -3.94 -0.66
N LYS A 67 2.26 -4.21 -0.29
CA LYS A 67 1.93 -5.30 0.62
C LYS A 67 2.38 -6.66 0.07
N ASP A 68 2.07 -6.97 -1.20
CA ASP A 68 2.47 -8.22 -1.84
C ASP A 68 4.00 -8.39 -1.89
N ILE A 69 4.76 -7.29 -2.03
CA ILE A 69 6.22 -7.30 -1.97
C ILE A 69 6.69 -7.64 -0.54
N CYS A 70 6.11 -7.00 0.47
CA CYS A 70 6.49 -7.21 1.87
C CYS A 70 6.14 -8.63 2.35
N ASP A 71 5.00 -9.16 1.93
CA ASP A 71 4.54 -10.49 2.34
C ASP A 71 5.28 -11.62 1.58
N GLY A 72 5.82 -11.34 0.42
CA GLY A 72 6.29 -12.37 -0.52
C GLY A 72 7.80 -12.65 -0.51
N THR A 73 8.64 -11.71 -0.09
CA THR A 73 10.11 -11.83 -0.21
C THR A 73 10.85 -11.04 0.87
N PRO A 74 12.00 -11.56 1.37
CA PRO A 74 12.88 -10.76 2.21
C PRO A 74 13.33 -9.50 1.47
N LEU A 75 13.34 -8.37 2.16
CA LEU A 75 13.65 -7.07 1.57
C LEU A 75 15.14 -6.73 1.69
N THR A 76 15.68 -6.02 0.70
CA THR A 76 16.97 -5.36 0.83
C THR A 76 16.80 -3.95 1.41
N PRO A 77 17.81 -3.36 2.07
CA PRO A 77 17.75 -1.97 2.53
C PRO A 77 17.37 -0.97 1.43
N THR A 78 17.85 -1.22 0.20
CA THR A 78 17.48 -0.41 -0.97
C THR A 78 15.99 -0.57 -1.31
N ALA A 79 15.44 -1.78 -1.26
CA ALA A 79 14.00 -2.03 -1.47
C ALA A 79 13.15 -1.32 -0.40
N VAL A 80 13.51 -1.48 0.88
CA VAL A 80 12.86 -0.80 2.01
C VAL A 80 12.77 0.71 1.76
N LYS A 81 13.86 1.32 1.31
CA LYS A 81 13.88 2.77 0.99
C LYS A 81 12.91 3.13 -0.14
N VAL A 82 12.85 2.32 -1.19
CA VAL A 82 11.90 2.54 -2.31
C VAL A 82 10.46 2.45 -1.81
N LEU A 83 10.12 1.42 -1.04
CA LEU A 83 8.78 1.20 -0.50
C LEU A 83 8.36 2.31 0.48
N LYS A 84 9.26 2.75 1.37
CA LYS A 84 9.01 3.90 2.27
C LYS A 84 8.70 5.18 1.48
N ASN A 85 9.46 5.46 0.44
CA ASN A 85 9.20 6.63 -0.41
C ASN A 85 7.85 6.51 -1.14
N ALA A 86 7.50 5.33 -1.60
CA ALA A 86 6.22 5.05 -2.25
C ALA A 86 5.04 5.29 -1.31
N LEU A 87 5.08 4.73 -0.09
CA LEU A 87 4.05 4.95 0.94
C LEU A 87 3.93 6.42 1.33
N ASN A 88 5.05 7.12 1.49
CA ASN A 88 5.07 8.55 1.80
C ASN A 88 4.35 9.38 0.73
N VAL A 89 4.61 9.11 -0.54
CA VAL A 89 4.01 9.86 -1.66
C VAL A 89 2.50 9.68 -1.73
N VAL A 90 2.00 8.49 -1.48
CA VAL A 90 0.54 8.22 -1.52
C VAL A 90 -0.17 8.57 -0.21
N GLY A 91 0.57 8.96 0.85
CA GLY A 91 -0.02 9.44 2.10
C GLY A 91 -0.22 8.36 3.16
N PHE A 92 0.54 7.28 3.11
CA PHE A 92 0.52 6.19 4.08
C PHE A 92 1.75 6.19 5.01
N ASP A 93 2.26 7.37 5.36
CA ASP A 93 3.46 7.53 6.20
C ASP A 93 3.33 6.82 7.54
N GLU A 94 2.15 6.89 8.17
CA GLU A 94 1.86 6.30 9.48
C GLU A 94 1.93 4.77 9.48
N TYR A 95 1.80 4.15 8.31
CA TYR A 95 1.84 2.69 8.16
C TYR A 95 3.22 2.14 7.79
N ILE A 96 4.22 3.02 7.57
CA ILE A 96 5.59 2.59 7.25
C ILE A 96 6.16 1.61 8.29
N PRO A 97 6.07 1.88 9.61
CA PRO A 97 6.58 0.94 10.62
C PRO A 97 5.93 -0.43 10.54
N VAL A 98 4.63 -0.46 10.29
CA VAL A 98 3.83 -1.70 10.25
C VAL A 98 4.07 -2.50 8.98
N ILE A 99 4.17 -1.83 7.83
CA ILE A 99 4.18 -2.51 6.52
C ILE A 99 5.61 -2.90 6.13
N VAL A 100 6.60 -2.10 6.48
CA VAL A 100 7.95 -2.21 5.91
C VAL A 100 9.03 -2.44 6.97
N GLU A 101 8.91 -1.87 8.18
CA GLU A 101 9.99 -1.96 9.18
C GLU A 101 10.03 -3.30 9.92
N GLU A 102 8.92 -4.02 10.00
CA GLU A 102 8.84 -5.34 10.62
C GLU A 102 9.28 -6.48 9.68
N VAL A 103 9.60 -6.17 8.43
CA VAL A 103 9.98 -7.18 7.45
C VAL A 103 11.46 -7.53 7.60
N GLU A 104 11.77 -8.82 7.56
CA GLU A 104 13.15 -9.32 7.59
C GLU A 104 13.95 -8.76 6.41
N THR A 105 15.14 -8.22 6.70
CA THR A 105 16.03 -7.67 5.68
C THR A 105 17.21 -8.59 5.42
N VAL A 106 17.57 -8.70 4.13
CA VAL A 106 18.74 -9.43 3.65
C VAL A 106 19.83 -8.46 3.19
N GLU A 107 20.99 -9.02 2.85
CA GLU A 107 22.13 -8.24 2.33
C GLU A 107 21.72 -7.32 1.17
N ASP A 108 22.23 -6.09 1.18
CA ASP A 108 21.85 -5.09 0.18
C ASP A 108 22.41 -5.43 -1.20
N LYS A 109 21.52 -5.40 -2.17
CA LYS A 109 21.85 -5.62 -3.58
C LYS A 109 21.41 -4.42 -4.41
N ARG A 110 22.34 -3.92 -5.22
CA ARG A 110 22.03 -2.81 -6.13
C ARG A 110 21.00 -3.23 -7.17
N LEU A 111 19.96 -2.41 -7.33
CA LEU A 111 18.96 -2.59 -8.38
C LEU A 111 19.58 -2.42 -9.78
N SER A 112 19.15 -3.20 -10.76
CA SER A 112 19.58 -3.08 -12.17
C SER A 112 18.94 -1.87 -12.88
N PHE A 113 17.94 -1.25 -12.26
CA PHE A 113 17.29 -0.04 -12.76
C PHE A 113 17.38 1.10 -11.74
N LYS A 114 17.15 2.31 -12.19
CA LYS A 114 17.09 3.50 -11.35
C LYS A 114 15.62 3.83 -11.06
N PRO A 115 15.14 3.66 -9.81
CA PRO A 115 13.78 4.03 -9.44
C PRO A 115 13.49 5.51 -9.69
N VAL A 116 12.24 5.81 -10.04
CA VAL A 116 11.77 7.18 -10.17
C VAL A 116 11.93 7.95 -8.86
N LYS A 117 12.30 9.22 -8.98
CA LYS A 117 12.50 10.07 -7.81
C LYS A 117 11.14 10.59 -7.31
N LEU A 118 10.58 9.90 -6.33
CA LEU A 118 9.28 10.24 -5.74
C LEU A 118 9.38 11.34 -4.66
N VAL A 119 10.50 11.35 -3.92
CA VAL A 119 10.73 12.24 -2.78
C VAL A 119 11.96 13.08 -3.04
N SER A 120 11.89 14.37 -2.72
CA SER A 120 13.01 15.29 -2.83
C SER A 120 14.11 14.93 -1.83
N SER A 121 15.35 14.80 -2.30
CA SER A 121 16.50 14.50 -1.44
C SER A 121 16.81 15.65 -0.46
N ARG A 122 16.41 16.88 -0.83
CA ARG A 122 16.69 18.11 -0.07
C ARG A 122 15.60 18.39 0.97
N THR A 123 14.33 18.45 0.57
CA THR A 123 13.21 18.83 1.44
C THR A 123 12.55 17.65 2.13
N LYS A 124 12.79 16.42 1.65
CA LYS A 124 12.11 15.19 2.07
C LYS A 124 10.60 15.16 1.78
N GLU A 125 10.13 16.11 0.99
CA GLU A 125 8.73 16.21 0.56
C GLU A 125 8.48 15.44 -0.73
N SER A 126 7.22 15.08 -0.98
CA SER A 126 6.79 14.47 -2.23
C SER A 126 7.07 15.39 -3.42
N CYS A 127 7.63 14.82 -4.50
CA CYS A 127 7.75 15.51 -5.78
C CYS A 127 6.40 15.60 -6.53
N TYR A 128 5.39 14.84 -6.09
CA TYR A 128 4.09 14.71 -6.73
C TYR A 128 2.95 14.80 -5.72
N PRO A 129 2.65 16.01 -5.19
CA PRO A 129 1.66 16.20 -4.12
C PRO A 129 0.25 15.71 -4.48
N TYR A 130 -0.10 15.69 -5.77
CA TYR A 130 -1.41 15.24 -6.27
C TYR A 130 -1.64 13.73 -6.12
N MET A 131 -0.59 12.93 -5.88
CA MET A 131 -0.70 11.49 -5.62
C MET A 131 -1.10 11.16 -4.18
N ARG A 132 -1.03 12.15 -3.29
CA ARG A 132 -1.35 11.94 -1.88
C ARG A 132 -2.85 11.88 -1.69
N ILE A 133 -3.35 10.87 -0.95
CA ILE A 133 -4.74 10.83 -0.51
C ILE A 133 -5.05 12.09 0.31
N ARG A 134 -6.28 12.63 0.13
CA ARG A 134 -6.72 13.89 0.75
C ARG A 134 -7.38 13.73 2.10
N GLU A 135 -7.60 12.50 2.51
CA GLU A 135 -8.27 12.13 3.75
C GLU A 135 -7.37 11.25 4.63
N ASP A 136 -7.78 11.06 5.88
CA ASP A 136 -7.11 10.13 6.79
C ASP A 136 -7.06 8.71 6.18
N PRO A 137 -5.91 8.00 6.22
CA PRO A 137 -5.77 6.69 5.59
C PRO A 137 -6.78 5.65 6.07
N VAL A 138 -7.22 5.72 7.34
CA VAL A 138 -8.23 4.80 7.85
C VAL A 138 -9.61 5.12 7.29
N LEU A 139 -9.96 6.40 7.18
CA LEU A 139 -11.22 6.82 6.55
C LEU A 139 -11.22 6.49 5.07
N TRP A 140 -10.11 6.67 4.39
CA TRP A 140 -9.94 6.29 3.00
C TRP A 140 -10.14 4.78 2.78
N GLN A 141 -9.52 3.94 3.60
CA GLN A 141 -9.71 2.49 3.56
C GLN A 141 -11.16 2.09 3.85
N LEU A 142 -11.81 2.76 4.83
CA LEU A 142 -13.19 2.50 5.17
C LEU A 142 -14.15 2.86 4.03
N ARG A 143 -13.93 3.99 3.35
CA ARG A 143 -14.73 4.43 2.20
C ARG A 143 -14.63 3.46 1.02
N LEU A 144 -13.46 2.90 0.79
CA LEU A 144 -13.19 1.96 -0.32
C LEU A 144 -13.46 0.50 0.03
N PHE A 145 -13.98 0.22 1.23
CA PHE A 145 -14.25 -1.10 1.73
C PHE A 145 -15.09 -1.95 0.77
N GLY A 146 -14.60 -3.17 0.49
CA GLY A 146 -15.28 -4.13 -0.37
C GLY A 146 -15.26 -3.80 -1.86
N GLN A 147 -14.71 -2.68 -2.26
CA GLN A 147 -14.64 -2.25 -3.67
C GLN A 147 -13.22 -2.30 -4.24
N PHE A 148 -12.25 -1.67 -3.58
CA PHE A 148 -10.89 -1.53 -4.13
C PHE A 148 -9.79 -2.02 -3.18
N MET A 149 -10.02 -2.05 -1.87
CA MET A 149 -8.97 -2.21 -0.88
C MET A 149 -9.19 -3.39 0.07
N ASP A 150 -8.08 -4.10 0.37
CA ASP A 150 -8.02 -5.04 1.47
C ASP A 150 -8.05 -4.29 2.81
N ARG A 151 -9.01 -4.64 3.67
CA ARG A 151 -9.20 -4.03 4.99
C ARG A 151 -8.12 -4.35 6.01
N THR A 152 -7.32 -5.36 5.76
CA THR A 152 -6.24 -5.76 6.67
C THR A 152 -5.06 -4.80 6.66
N MET A 153 -5.00 -3.86 5.72
CA MET A 153 -3.96 -2.85 5.68
C MET A 153 -3.93 -2.04 6.97
N GLY A 154 -2.77 -2.02 7.63
CA GLY A 154 -2.60 -1.37 8.93
C GLY A 154 -3.27 -2.11 10.10
N GLY A 155 -3.67 -3.37 9.92
CA GLY A 155 -4.08 -4.26 11.02
C GLY A 155 -2.88 -4.52 11.94
N LEU A 156 -3.06 -4.28 13.23
CA LEU A 156 -2.07 -4.57 14.28
C LEU A 156 -2.71 -5.37 15.40
N PRO A 157 -1.96 -6.26 16.06
CA PRO A 157 -2.44 -6.91 17.28
C PRO A 157 -2.92 -5.88 18.31
N ASP A 158 -4.06 -6.13 18.91
CA ASP A 158 -4.65 -5.27 19.95
C ASP A 158 -5.04 -6.14 21.15
N ARG A 159 -4.53 -5.77 22.34
CA ARG A 159 -4.75 -6.52 23.59
C ARG A 159 -6.22 -6.57 24.04
N ARG A 160 -7.06 -5.71 23.48
CA ARG A 160 -8.51 -5.63 23.80
C ARG A 160 -9.33 -6.72 23.13
N VAL A 161 -8.77 -7.36 22.09
CA VAL A 161 -9.44 -8.40 21.31
C VAL A 161 -8.50 -9.57 21.04
N SER A 162 -9.06 -10.76 20.80
CA SER A 162 -8.29 -11.99 20.57
C SER A 162 -7.92 -12.22 19.09
N PHE A 163 -8.26 -11.31 18.23
CA PHE A 163 -7.96 -11.34 16.78
C PHE A 163 -7.21 -10.07 16.40
N ILE A 164 -6.58 -10.05 15.23
CA ILE A 164 -5.94 -8.85 14.70
C ILE A 164 -7.02 -7.97 14.10
N PRO A 165 -7.36 -6.82 14.72
CA PRO A 165 -8.39 -5.94 14.20
C PRO A 165 -7.88 -5.14 13.01
N ASP A 166 -8.76 -4.89 12.03
CA ASP A 166 -8.52 -3.92 10.97
C ASP A 166 -8.31 -2.52 11.55
N ALA A 167 -7.67 -1.63 10.80
CA ALA A 167 -7.40 -0.26 11.24
C ALA A 167 -8.68 0.49 11.69
N TRP A 168 -9.80 0.31 10.98
CA TRP A 168 -11.08 0.91 11.36
C TRP A 168 -11.67 0.31 12.64
N GLN A 169 -11.48 -1.00 12.88
CA GLN A 169 -11.94 -1.66 14.11
C GLN A 169 -11.19 -1.13 15.34
N ARG A 170 -9.89 -0.84 15.19
CA ARG A 170 -9.14 -0.18 16.28
C ARG A 170 -9.68 1.22 16.60
N LYS A 171 -10.02 2.04 15.60
CA LYS A 171 -10.68 3.34 15.84
C LYS A 171 -12.02 3.18 16.58
N VAL A 172 -12.77 2.12 16.31
CA VAL A 172 -13.98 1.78 17.07
C VAL A 172 -13.63 1.48 18.53
N LEU A 173 -12.63 0.63 18.76
CA LEU A 173 -12.16 0.30 20.11
C LEU A 173 -11.66 1.54 20.87
N ASP A 174 -10.91 2.41 20.21
CA ASP A 174 -10.41 3.67 20.78
C ASP A 174 -11.56 4.61 21.18
N SER A 175 -12.60 4.68 20.36
CA SER A 175 -13.79 5.48 20.66
C SER A 175 -14.58 4.93 21.83
N ILE A 176 -14.68 3.61 21.97
CA ILE A 176 -15.31 2.94 23.12
C ILE A 176 -14.53 3.24 24.40
N ASP A 177 -13.18 3.08 24.37
CA ASP A 177 -12.34 3.36 25.54
C ASP A 177 -12.39 4.84 25.97
N SER A 178 -12.61 5.73 25.01
CA SER A 178 -12.77 7.18 25.26
C SER A 178 -14.19 7.55 25.71
N ASN A 179 -15.09 6.59 25.92
CA ASN A 179 -16.51 6.80 26.23
C ASN A 179 -17.26 7.69 25.22
N HIS A 180 -16.82 7.69 23.97
CA HIS A 180 -17.51 8.39 22.92
C HIS A 180 -18.65 7.54 22.34
N SER A 181 -19.77 8.17 22.01
CA SER A 181 -20.83 7.55 21.24
C SER A 181 -20.38 7.39 19.80
N LEU A 182 -20.53 6.19 19.23
CA LEU A 182 -20.09 5.87 17.89
C LEU A 182 -21.23 5.22 17.11
N LEU A 183 -21.45 5.69 15.88
CA LEU A 183 -22.31 5.04 14.90
C LEU A 183 -21.45 4.44 13.80
N VAL A 184 -21.43 3.12 13.71
CA VAL A 184 -20.76 2.41 12.61
C VAL A 184 -21.80 2.03 11.58
N VAL A 185 -21.70 2.63 10.39
CA VAL A 185 -22.53 2.30 9.23
C VAL A 185 -21.65 1.60 8.19
N GLY A 186 -21.93 0.33 7.92
CA GLY A 186 -21.16 -0.47 6.95
C GLY A 186 -22.05 -1.41 6.16
N ALA A 187 -21.71 -1.64 4.89
CA ALA A 187 -22.33 -2.69 4.09
C ALA A 187 -21.75 -4.05 4.54
N LEU A 188 -22.62 -4.95 4.99
CA LEU A 188 -22.28 -6.34 5.29
C LEU A 188 -22.07 -7.09 3.97
N ILE A 189 -20.85 -7.19 3.49
CA ILE A 189 -20.53 -8.12 2.39
C ILE A 189 -20.06 -9.43 3.01
N HIS A 190 -20.85 -10.43 2.77
CA HIS A 190 -20.72 -11.79 3.25
C HIS A 190 -19.43 -12.45 2.75
N ARG A 191 -18.41 -12.56 3.60
CA ARG A 191 -17.47 -13.70 3.66
C ARG A 191 -16.68 -13.65 4.95
N SER A 192 -16.86 -14.71 5.74
CA SER A 192 -16.29 -14.96 7.08
C SER A 192 -16.82 -14.09 8.22
N ALA A 193 -17.27 -14.80 9.25
CA ALA A 193 -17.90 -14.28 10.44
C ALA A 193 -17.04 -13.23 11.16
N SER A 194 -17.41 -11.98 11.03
CA SER A 194 -17.02 -10.93 11.94
C SER A 194 -18.29 -10.30 12.47
N ALA A 195 -18.56 -10.59 13.73
CA ALA A 195 -19.71 -10.07 14.44
C ALA A 195 -19.75 -8.55 14.36
N ALA A 196 -20.87 -7.99 13.96
CA ALA A 196 -21.16 -6.58 14.13
C ALA A 196 -21.30 -6.35 15.64
N LEU A 197 -20.35 -5.71 16.28
CA LEU A 197 -20.48 -5.24 17.66
C LEU A 197 -21.24 -3.90 17.59
N ILE A 198 -22.53 -3.95 17.85
CA ILE A 198 -23.34 -2.75 18.12
C ILE A 198 -23.22 -2.49 19.61
N CYS A 199 -22.38 -1.54 20.02
CA CYS A 199 -22.39 -1.01 21.37
C CYS A 199 -23.24 0.26 21.41
N THR A 200 -24.48 0.12 21.84
CA THR A 200 -25.28 1.25 22.33
C THR A 200 -25.09 1.32 23.84
N ARG A 201 -24.49 2.39 24.37
CA ARG A 201 -24.69 2.81 25.74
C ARG A 201 -25.64 4.03 25.73
N VAL A 202 -26.74 3.87 26.41
CA VAL A 202 -27.62 4.95 26.86
C VAL A 202 -26.98 5.63 28.04
#